data_184a39c0b6fcd6c3ca8c6f0f33e5ff68
#
_entry.id   184a39c0b6fcd6c3ca8c6f0f33e5ff68
#
_cell.length_a   1.000
_cell.length_b   1.000
_cell.length_c   1.000
_cell.angle_alpha   90.00
_cell.angle_beta   90.00
_cell.angle_gamma   90.00
#
_symmetry.space_group_name_H-M   'P 1'
#
loop_
_entity.id
_entity.type
_entity.pdbx_description
1 polymer ?
#
loop_
_entity_poly.entity_id
_entity_poly.type
_entity_poly.pdbx_seq_one_letter_code
_entity_poly.pdbx_strand_id
1 'polypeptide(L)'
;MNYNPDFLVYSPIFSDTELEILEKINSNLSLRNFLQNKNLVEKFGFDFVYTSAKIEGNTYSKADALTLLEYGKTSGGKSYADAKMLINLNKAFRYILSDDCHINRHKIRTIHQILADDLVDDEDLGCVRKKGVLIKGSDYVPPNDSLTLDSELDRLLSIFELIKNPFDKALYLHNNLAYLQYFVDVNKQTARTMLNLSLKCDDKMLLIPKEEHISLYIDGILEYYESGVYTKSKEFFIRCYEKMDSLIREANNGK
;
A
#
# COMPACT_ATOMS: atom_id res chain seq x y z
N MET A 1 2.04 -23.76 0.68
CA MET A 1 3.42 -23.37 0.29
C MET A 1 4.06 -22.63 1.45
N ASN A 2 5.26 -22.99 1.89
CA ASN A 2 5.91 -22.35 3.02
C ASN A 2 6.67 -21.08 2.57
N TYR A 3 6.95 -20.20 3.54
CA TYR A 3 7.80 -19.04 3.35
C TYR A 3 9.13 -19.40 2.68
N ASN A 4 9.49 -18.65 1.64
CA ASN A 4 10.76 -18.79 0.93
C ASN A 4 11.57 -17.48 1.10
N PRO A 5 12.66 -17.48 1.88
CA PRO A 5 13.49 -16.30 2.10
C PRO A 5 14.19 -15.79 0.82
N ASP A 6 14.32 -16.62 -0.22
CA ASP A 6 14.92 -16.20 -1.48
C ASP A 6 14.08 -15.18 -2.25
N PHE A 7 12.77 -15.06 -1.94
CA PHE A 7 11.91 -14.03 -2.52
C PHE A 7 12.31 -12.61 -2.09
N LEU A 8 13.07 -12.46 -1.00
CA LEU A 8 13.63 -11.18 -0.58
C LEU A 8 14.88 -10.78 -1.38
N VAL A 9 15.49 -11.71 -2.12
CA VAL A 9 16.66 -11.35 -2.95
C VAL A 9 16.20 -10.41 -4.06
N TYR A 10 16.79 -9.20 -4.08
CA TYR A 10 16.45 -8.21 -5.09
C TYR A 10 17.08 -8.54 -6.45
N SER A 11 16.27 -8.44 -7.47
CA SER A 11 16.67 -8.30 -8.88
C SER A 11 15.83 -7.19 -9.51
N PRO A 12 16.26 -6.53 -10.60
CA PRO A 12 15.46 -5.51 -11.27
C PRO A 12 14.05 -5.99 -11.56
N ILE A 13 13.05 -5.23 -11.07
CA ILE A 13 11.64 -5.61 -11.15
C ILE A 13 11.05 -5.14 -12.47
N PHE A 14 11.24 -3.85 -12.80
CA PHE A 14 10.78 -3.29 -14.07
C PHE A 14 11.87 -3.38 -15.14
N SER A 15 11.47 -3.66 -16.37
CA SER A 15 12.37 -3.54 -17.54
C SER A 15 12.65 -2.07 -17.87
N ASP A 16 13.69 -1.83 -18.67
CA ASP A 16 14.04 -0.46 -19.11
C ASP A 16 12.87 0.23 -19.80
N THR A 17 12.13 -0.49 -20.65
CA THR A 17 10.94 0.05 -21.35
C THR A 17 9.81 0.41 -20.36
N GLU A 18 9.56 -0.42 -19.34
CA GLU A 18 8.57 -0.12 -18.30
C GLU A 18 9.00 1.09 -17.47
N LEU A 19 10.29 1.21 -17.15
CA LEU A 19 10.85 2.37 -16.45
C LEU A 19 10.71 3.67 -17.28
N GLU A 20 10.98 3.63 -18.58
CA GLU A 20 10.78 4.78 -19.47
C GLU A 20 9.31 5.25 -19.45
N ILE A 21 8.35 4.33 -19.47
CA ILE A 21 6.92 4.64 -19.36
C ILE A 21 6.62 5.32 -18.02
N LEU A 22 7.08 4.72 -16.90
CA LEU A 22 6.84 5.25 -15.56
C LEU A 22 7.48 6.63 -15.36
N GLU A 23 8.71 6.84 -15.82
CA GLU A 23 9.37 8.15 -15.73
C GLU A 23 8.68 9.21 -16.59
N LYS A 24 8.24 8.86 -17.79
CA LYS A 24 7.47 9.76 -18.65
C LYS A 24 6.16 10.19 -17.99
N ILE A 25 5.44 9.25 -17.39
CA ILE A 25 4.20 9.56 -16.66
C ILE A 25 4.52 10.46 -15.45
N ASN A 26 5.52 10.10 -14.65
CA ASN A 26 5.92 10.89 -13.49
C ASN A 26 6.41 12.30 -13.84
N SER A 27 7.03 12.49 -14.99
CA SER A 27 7.40 13.84 -15.45
C SER A 27 6.17 14.75 -15.70
N ASN A 28 5.01 14.17 -16.02
CA ASN A 28 3.74 14.88 -16.16
C ASN A 28 3.02 15.05 -14.80
N LEU A 29 3.28 14.15 -13.86
CA LEU A 29 2.64 14.07 -12.53
C LEU A 29 3.60 14.53 -11.45
N SER A 30 3.90 15.83 -11.37
CA SER A 30 4.78 16.38 -10.34
C SER A 30 4.19 16.18 -8.93
N LEU A 31 4.88 15.42 -8.07
CA LEU A 31 4.50 15.26 -6.67
C LEU A 31 4.38 16.61 -5.96
N ARG A 32 5.31 17.53 -6.21
CA ARG A 32 5.30 18.88 -5.64
C ARG A 32 4.01 19.64 -6.02
N ASN A 33 3.63 19.63 -7.30
CA ASN A 33 2.41 20.29 -7.77
C ASN A 33 1.16 19.62 -7.18
N PHE A 34 1.17 18.29 -7.07
CA PHE A 34 0.11 17.54 -6.41
C PHE A 34 -0.05 17.97 -4.95
N LEU A 35 1.03 17.99 -4.16
CA LEU A 35 1.00 18.35 -2.74
C LEU A 35 0.56 19.80 -2.49
N GLN A 36 0.81 20.71 -3.43
CA GLN A 36 0.35 22.10 -3.36
C GLN A 36 -1.12 22.28 -3.78
N ASN A 37 -1.72 21.32 -4.44
CA ASN A 37 -3.11 21.37 -4.89
C ASN A 37 -4.03 20.62 -3.91
N LYS A 38 -4.59 21.35 -2.94
CA LYS A 38 -5.45 20.79 -1.89
C LYS A 38 -6.59 19.94 -2.45
N ASN A 39 -7.25 20.37 -3.52
CA ASN A 39 -8.36 19.64 -4.13
C ASN A 39 -7.91 18.29 -4.75
N LEU A 40 -6.73 18.27 -5.37
CA LEU A 40 -6.17 17.01 -5.89
C LEU A 40 -5.77 16.07 -4.74
N VAL A 41 -5.15 16.59 -3.69
CA VAL A 41 -4.79 15.80 -2.51
C VAL A 41 -6.02 15.19 -1.86
N GLU A 42 -7.11 15.97 -1.69
CA GLU A 42 -8.37 15.47 -1.13
C GLU A 42 -9.02 14.41 -2.02
N LYS A 43 -9.10 14.67 -3.33
CA LYS A 43 -9.68 13.73 -4.32
C LYS A 43 -8.91 12.41 -4.38
N PHE A 44 -7.60 12.47 -4.58
CA PHE A 44 -6.79 11.27 -4.69
C PHE A 44 -6.59 10.57 -3.34
N GLY A 45 -6.56 11.31 -2.24
CA GLY A 45 -6.57 10.76 -0.90
C GLY A 45 -7.83 9.95 -0.63
N PHE A 46 -8.99 10.49 -0.99
CA PHE A 46 -10.25 9.75 -0.90
C PHE A 46 -10.24 8.48 -1.77
N ASP A 47 -9.80 8.57 -3.03
CA ASP A 47 -9.73 7.43 -3.92
C ASP A 47 -8.78 6.34 -3.37
N PHE A 48 -7.63 6.72 -2.81
CA PHE A 48 -6.70 5.79 -2.17
C PHE A 48 -7.35 5.09 -0.97
N VAL A 49 -7.95 5.85 -0.06
CA VAL A 49 -8.61 5.33 1.15
C VAL A 49 -9.75 4.38 0.79
N TYR A 50 -10.64 4.83 -0.06
CA TYR A 50 -11.82 4.06 -0.47
C TYR A 50 -11.43 2.76 -1.19
N THR A 51 -10.55 2.83 -2.19
CA THR A 51 -10.14 1.64 -2.94
C THR A 51 -9.31 0.70 -2.07
N SER A 52 -8.45 1.21 -1.18
CA SER A 52 -7.72 0.37 -0.23
C SER A 52 -8.65 -0.38 0.72
N ALA A 53 -9.73 0.26 1.19
CA ALA A 53 -10.76 -0.39 1.99
C ALA A 53 -11.54 -1.45 1.19
N LYS A 54 -11.89 -1.16 -0.07
CA LYS A 54 -12.57 -2.12 -0.96
C LYS A 54 -11.74 -3.37 -1.24
N ILE A 55 -10.43 -3.25 -1.38
CA ILE A 55 -9.49 -4.39 -1.50
C ILE A 55 -9.63 -5.35 -0.30
N GLU A 56 -9.88 -4.83 0.90
CA GLU A 56 -10.06 -5.63 2.12
C GLU A 56 -11.53 -6.07 2.33
N GLY A 57 -12.42 -5.79 1.37
CA GLY A 57 -13.82 -6.22 1.45
C GLY A 57 -14.74 -5.27 2.21
N ASN A 58 -14.33 -4.03 2.45
CA ASN A 58 -15.16 -3.02 3.12
C ASN A 58 -16.51 -2.82 2.40
N THR A 59 -17.56 -2.74 3.17
CA THR A 59 -18.93 -2.74 2.65
C THR A 59 -19.51 -1.35 2.36
N TYR A 60 -18.81 -0.27 2.72
CA TYR A 60 -19.24 1.10 2.44
C TYR A 60 -19.37 1.36 0.94
N SER A 61 -20.43 2.07 0.55
CA SER A 61 -20.51 2.68 -0.78
C SER A 61 -19.61 3.92 -0.85
N LYS A 62 -19.32 4.40 -2.06
CA LYS A 62 -18.50 5.61 -2.23
C LYS A 62 -19.14 6.84 -1.56
N ALA A 63 -20.48 6.97 -1.65
CA ALA A 63 -21.23 8.06 -1.03
C ALA A 63 -21.20 7.98 0.51
N ASP A 64 -21.38 6.77 1.06
CA ASP A 64 -21.34 6.56 2.52
C ASP A 64 -19.92 6.81 3.08
N ALA A 65 -18.88 6.35 2.37
CA ALA A 65 -17.49 6.58 2.76
C ALA A 65 -17.15 8.08 2.76
N LEU A 66 -17.62 8.82 1.75
CA LEU A 66 -17.43 10.27 1.68
C LEU A 66 -18.15 10.95 2.86
N THR A 67 -19.40 10.59 3.12
CA THR A 67 -20.19 11.11 4.25
C THR A 67 -19.51 10.85 5.60
N LEU A 68 -18.95 9.64 5.77
CA LEU A 68 -18.20 9.30 6.99
C LEU A 68 -16.95 10.17 7.15
N LEU A 69 -16.15 10.31 6.09
CA LEU A 69 -14.85 10.99 6.16
C LEU A 69 -14.99 12.52 6.24
N GLU A 70 -16.02 13.10 5.63
CA GLU A 70 -16.24 14.55 5.65
C GLU A 70 -17.05 15.01 6.88
N TYR A 71 -18.09 14.25 7.25
CA TYR A 71 -19.08 14.69 8.27
C TYR A 71 -19.06 13.85 9.53
N GLY A 72 -18.26 12.78 9.61
CA GLY A 72 -18.21 11.86 10.75
C GLY A 72 -19.50 11.05 10.96
N LYS A 73 -20.37 10.95 9.94
CA LYS A 73 -21.65 10.25 10.02
C LYS A 73 -21.54 8.84 9.46
N THR A 74 -21.88 7.85 10.28
CA THR A 74 -21.93 6.45 9.86
C THR A 74 -23.23 6.14 9.14
N SER A 75 -23.19 5.25 8.15
CA SER A 75 -24.39 4.73 7.48
C SER A 75 -25.01 3.57 8.27
N GLY A 76 -26.33 3.53 8.35
CA GLY A 76 -27.06 2.43 9.00
C GLY A 76 -26.73 1.07 8.36
N GLY A 77 -26.63 0.02 9.21
CA GLY A 77 -26.37 -1.34 8.76
C GLY A 77 -24.90 -1.64 8.38
N LYS A 78 -23.98 -0.70 8.59
CA LYS A 78 -22.54 -0.89 8.40
C LYS A 78 -21.85 -1.28 9.72
N SER A 79 -20.80 -2.12 9.63
CA SER A 79 -20.03 -2.51 10.82
C SER A 79 -19.16 -1.37 11.33
N TYR A 80 -18.90 -1.38 12.65
CA TYR A 80 -17.91 -0.47 13.25
C TYR A 80 -16.53 -0.64 12.63
N ALA A 81 -16.11 -1.89 12.39
CA ALA A 81 -14.81 -2.19 11.81
C ALA A 81 -14.66 -1.60 10.40
N ASP A 82 -15.71 -1.64 9.57
CA ASP A 82 -15.70 -1.02 8.25
C ASP A 82 -15.52 0.50 8.31
N ALA A 83 -16.24 1.17 9.23
CA ALA A 83 -16.10 2.61 9.45
C ALA A 83 -14.69 2.95 9.96
N LYS A 84 -14.21 2.20 10.94
CA LYS A 84 -12.90 2.40 11.55
C LYS A 84 -11.76 2.21 10.55
N MET A 85 -11.84 1.20 9.68
CA MET A 85 -10.89 0.97 8.59
C MET A 85 -10.75 2.21 7.69
N LEU A 86 -11.85 2.80 7.26
CA LEU A 86 -11.83 4.03 6.43
C LEU A 86 -11.18 5.20 7.16
N ILE A 87 -11.53 5.42 8.43
CA ILE A 87 -10.97 6.48 9.27
C ILE A 87 -9.46 6.28 9.43
N ASN A 88 -9.02 5.06 9.73
CA ASN A 88 -7.61 4.75 9.94
C ASN A 88 -6.78 4.88 8.65
N LEU A 89 -7.30 4.41 7.52
CA LEU A 89 -6.67 4.61 6.21
C LEU A 89 -6.51 6.10 5.88
N ASN A 90 -7.53 6.93 6.19
CA ASN A 90 -7.43 8.37 5.99
C ASN A 90 -6.39 9.03 6.91
N LYS A 91 -6.30 8.61 8.18
CA LYS A 91 -5.25 9.06 9.11
C LYS A 91 -3.86 8.67 8.60
N ALA A 92 -3.68 7.42 8.16
CA ALA A 92 -2.41 6.92 7.64
C ALA A 92 -1.99 7.65 6.36
N PHE A 93 -2.93 7.90 5.43
CA PHE A 93 -2.66 8.69 4.23
C PHE A 93 -2.18 10.11 4.57
N ARG A 94 -2.87 10.81 5.48
CA ARG A 94 -2.44 12.15 5.94
C ARG A 94 -1.09 12.11 6.65
N TYR A 95 -0.84 11.07 7.44
CA TYR A 95 0.43 10.89 8.13
C TYR A 95 1.60 10.81 7.15
N ILE A 96 1.52 9.95 6.11
CA ILE A 96 2.60 9.83 5.12
C ILE A 96 2.84 11.11 4.31
N LEU A 97 1.82 11.96 4.11
CA LEU A 97 1.99 13.23 3.41
C LEU A 97 2.86 14.23 4.20
N SER A 98 2.79 14.21 5.53
CA SER A 98 3.54 15.10 6.43
C SER A 98 4.85 14.49 6.93
N ASP A 99 5.17 13.25 6.55
CA ASP A 99 6.30 12.48 7.07
C ASP A 99 7.67 13.00 6.60
N ASP A 100 8.69 12.75 7.42
CA ASP A 100 10.10 13.15 7.21
C ASP A 100 10.92 12.16 6.36
N CYS A 101 10.26 11.18 5.76
CA CYS A 101 10.88 10.22 4.82
C CYS A 101 11.95 9.29 5.40
N HIS A 102 11.81 8.87 6.64
CA HIS A 102 12.67 7.83 7.21
C HIS A 102 11.97 6.47 7.22
N ILE A 103 12.27 5.63 6.24
CA ILE A 103 11.73 4.27 6.13
C ILE A 103 12.60 3.31 6.94
N ASN A 104 12.05 2.82 8.05
CA ASN A 104 12.70 1.88 8.94
C ASN A 104 11.64 1.04 9.69
N ARG A 105 12.08 0.08 10.50
CA ARG A 105 11.19 -0.78 11.32
C ARG A 105 10.23 0.05 12.18
N HIS A 106 10.71 1.12 12.82
CA HIS A 106 9.87 1.97 13.66
C HIS A 106 8.74 2.62 12.85
N LYS A 107 9.04 3.13 11.66
CA LYS A 107 8.05 3.73 10.76
C LYS A 107 6.98 2.73 10.31
N ILE A 108 7.38 1.52 9.95
CA ILE A 108 6.45 0.43 9.58
C ILE A 108 5.49 0.14 10.75
N ARG A 109 6.02 0.02 11.98
CA ARG A 109 5.23 -0.22 13.19
C ARG A 109 4.29 0.95 13.50
N THR A 110 4.73 2.19 13.35
CA THR A 110 3.90 3.39 13.55
C THR A 110 2.75 3.44 12.55
N ILE A 111 2.99 3.15 11.26
CA ILE A 111 1.94 3.10 10.25
C ILE A 111 0.95 1.99 10.55
N HIS A 112 1.43 0.81 10.96
CA HIS A 112 0.55 -0.26 11.41
C HIS A 112 -0.32 0.15 12.62
N GLN A 113 0.26 0.82 13.62
CA GLN A 113 -0.50 1.33 14.78
C GLN A 113 -1.65 2.25 14.35
N ILE A 114 -1.40 3.15 13.39
CA ILE A 114 -2.44 4.05 12.86
C ILE A 114 -3.53 3.25 12.13
N LEU A 115 -3.14 2.28 11.30
CA LEU A 115 -4.06 1.51 10.47
C LEU A 115 -4.87 0.49 11.26
N ALA A 116 -4.27 -0.09 12.30
CA ALA A 116 -4.85 -1.17 13.10
C ALA A 116 -5.58 -0.67 14.37
N ASP A 117 -5.55 0.64 14.65
CA ASP A 117 -6.20 1.28 15.81
C ASP A 117 -7.67 0.84 15.92
N ASP A 118 -8.08 0.23 17.06
CA ASP A 118 -9.39 -0.38 17.30
C ASP A 118 -9.81 -1.53 16.34
N LEU A 119 -8.89 -2.10 15.56
CA LEU A 119 -9.14 -3.25 14.68
C LEU A 119 -8.41 -4.52 15.14
N VAL A 120 -7.40 -4.38 15.98
CA VAL A 120 -6.68 -5.47 16.64
C VAL A 120 -6.56 -5.17 18.14
N ASP A 121 -6.18 -6.17 18.94
CA ASP A 121 -5.96 -5.99 20.36
C ASP A 121 -4.79 -5.01 20.62
N ASP A 122 -4.86 -4.22 21.70
CA ASP A 122 -3.85 -3.20 22.04
C ASP A 122 -2.43 -3.78 22.15
N GLU A 123 -2.29 -5.02 22.62
CA GLU A 123 -1.00 -5.72 22.73
C GLU A 123 -0.36 -6.06 21.37
N ASP A 124 -1.15 -6.11 20.31
CA ASP A 124 -0.74 -6.42 18.94
C ASP A 124 -0.45 -5.15 18.11
N LEU A 125 -0.83 -3.96 18.61
CA LEU A 125 -0.63 -2.69 17.88
C LEU A 125 0.84 -2.39 17.62
N GLY A 126 1.24 -2.43 16.35
CA GLY A 126 2.61 -2.20 15.92
C GLY A 126 3.61 -3.24 16.40
N CYS A 127 3.14 -4.38 16.92
CA CYS A 127 3.97 -5.45 17.45
C CYS A 127 4.11 -6.60 16.44
N VAL A 128 5.30 -7.25 16.44
CA VAL A 128 5.47 -8.50 15.72
C VAL A 128 4.51 -9.55 16.28
N ARG A 129 3.82 -10.27 15.41
CA ARG A 129 2.89 -11.31 15.84
C ARG A 129 3.61 -12.49 16.48
N LYS A 130 2.94 -13.12 17.41
CA LYS A 130 3.38 -14.33 18.14
C LYS A 130 2.56 -15.57 17.76
N LYS A 131 1.58 -15.41 16.88
CA LYS A 131 0.65 -16.48 16.45
C LYS A 131 0.75 -16.65 14.93
N GLY A 132 0.49 -17.87 14.46
CA GLY A 132 0.33 -18.14 13.03
C GLY A 132 -0.87 -17.38 12.46
N VAL A 133 -0.80 -17.03 11.18
CA VAL A 133 -1.90 -16.41 10.43
C VAL A 133 -2.20 -17.25 9.20
N LEU A 134 -3.46 -17.25 8.78
CA LEU A 134 -3.92 -17.87 7.54
C LEU A 134 -4.27 -16.79 6.53
N ILE A 135 -3.89 -17.01 5.28
CA ILE A 135 -4.16 -16.06 4.21
C ILE A 135 -5.35 -16.55 3.39
N LYS A 136 -6.42 -15.77 3.41
CA LYS A 136 -7.61 -16.08 2.63
C LYS A 136 -7.27 -16.08 1.14
N GLY A 137 -7.59 -17.20 0.47
CA GLY A 137 -7.40 -17.36 -0.97
C GLY A 137 -6.00 -17.82 -1.40
N SER A 138 -5.12 -18.21 -0.45
CA SER A 138 -3.79 -18.76 -0.74
C SER A 138 -3.44 -19.89 0.21
N ASP A 139 -2.69 -20.87 -0.27
CA ASP A 139 -2.08 -21.94 0.53
C ASP A 139 -0.71 -21.52 1.11
N TYR A 140 -0.33 -20.26 0.96
CA TYR A 140 0.90 -19.73 1.49
C TYR A 140 0.87 -19.68 3.03
N VAL A 141 1.92 -20.19 3.66
CA VAL A 141 2.13 -20.23 5.10
C VAL A 141 3.34 -19.36 5.44
N PRO A 142 3.14 -18.16 6.01
CA PRO A 142 4.23 -17.28 6.43
C PRO A 142 4.97 -17.83 7.66
N PRO A 143 6.19 -17.31 7.99
CA PRO A 143 6.88 -17.67 9.23
C PRO A 143 5.96 -17.45 10.43
N ASN A 144 6.04 -18.29 11.48
CA ASN A 144 5.13 -18.20 12.63
C ASN A 144 5.83 -17.88 13.95
N ASP A 145 7.13 -17.65 13.95
CA ASP A 145 7.87 -17.23 15.13
C ASP A 145 8.38 -15.77 15.00
N SER A 146 8.34 -15.03 16.09
CA SER A 146 8.67 -13.61 16.13
C SER A 146 10.14 -13.31 15.86
N LEU A 147 11.06 -14.21 16.20
CA LEU A 147 12.50 -14.01 15.96
C LEU A 147 12.82 -14.07 14.46
N THR A 148 12.27 -15.06 13.76
CA THR A 148 12.38 -15.15 12.30
C THR A 148 11.75 -13.94 11.64
N LEU A 149 10.54 -13.54 12.05
CA LEU A 149 9.86 -12.35 11.50
C LEU A 149 10.68 -11.07 11.69
N ASP A 150 11.29 -10.87 12.86
CA ASP A 150 12.15 -9.73 13.13
C ASP A 150 13.42 -9.75 12.27
N SER A 151 14.06 -10.91 12.15
CA SER A 151 15.27 -11.09 11.32
C SER A 151 14.99 -10.85 9.83
N GLU A 152 13.87 -11.39 9.33
CA GLU A 152 13.50 -11.22 7.92
C GLU A 152 13.05 -9.79 7.62
N LEU A 153 12.42 -9.07 8.56
CA LEU A 153 12.14 -7.65 8.40
C LEU A 153 13.42 -6.81 8.33
N ASP A 154 14.43 -7.11 9.14
CA ASP A 154 15.72 -6.41 9.08
C ASP A 154 16.44 -6.70 7.76
N ARG A 155 16.40 -7.95 7.29
CA ARG A 155 16.95 -8.34 5.99
C ARG A 155 16.25 -7.61 4.85
N LEU A 156 14.91 -7.58 4.85
CA LEU A 156 14.10 -6.84 3.88
C LEU A 156 14.52 -5.37 3.82
N LEU A 157 14.63 -4.71 4.97
CA LEU A 157 15.01 -3.30 5.05
C LEU A 157 16.45 -3.06 4.59
N SER A 158 17.38 -3.95 4.93
CA SER A 158 18.77 -3.86 4.47
C SER A 158 18.88 -3.95 2.94
N ILE A 159 18.09 -4.82 2.31
CA ILE A 159 18.03 -4.94 0.85
C ILE A 159 17.35 -3.71 0.23
N PHE A 160 16.22 -3.26 0.82
CA PHE A 160 15.49 -2.07 0.40
C PHE A 160 16.40 -0.83 0.29
N GLU A 161 17.30 -0.61 1.23
CA GLU A 161 18.24 0.52 1.20
C GLU A 161 19.23 0.48 0.03
N LEU A 162 19.54 -0.71 -0.48
CA LEU A 162 20.46 -0.90 -1.62
C LEU A 162 19.79 -0.65 -2.97
N ILE A 163 18.45 -0.71 -3.05
CA ILE A 163 17.73 -0.52 -4.29
C ILE A 163 17.76 0.96 -4.70
N LYS A 164 18.23 1.23 -5.92
CA LYS A 164 18.42 2.59 -6.43
C LYS A 164 17.22 3.10 -7.24
N ASN A 165 16.57 2.21 -7.99
CA ASN A 165 15.40 2.61 -8.76
C ASN A 165 14.19 2.83 -7.83
N PRO A 166 13.54 4.01 -7.84
CA PRO A 166 12.47 4.33 -6.90
C PRO A 166 11.20 3.48 -7.10
N PHE A 167 10.89 3.06 -8.33
CA PHE A 167 9.71 2.23 -8.60
C PHE A 167 9.94 0.78 -8.16
N ASP A 168 11.11 0.22 -8.48
CA ASP A 168 11.54 -1.09 -7.98
C ASP A 168 11.51 -1.10 -6.45
N LYS A 169 12.11 -0.08 -5.83
CA LYS A 169 12.23 0.08 -4.39
C LYS A 169 10.85 0.08 -3.70
N ALA A 170 9.91 0.84 -4.25
CA ALA A 170 8.55 0.93 -3.70
C ALA A 170 7.78 -0.39 -3.85
N LEU A 171 7.85 -1.04 -5.02
CA LEU A 171 7.15 -2.29 -5.28
C LEU A 171 7.78 -3.46 -4.52
N TYR A 172 9.12 -3.49 -4.40
CA TYR A 172 9.86 -4.43 -3.55
C TYR A 172 9.38 -4.36 -2.09
N LEU A 173 9.36 -3.16 -1.52
CA LEU A 173 8.90 -2.95 -0.14
C LEU A 173 7.47 -3.44 0.06
N HIS A 174 6.57 -3.09 -0.85
CA HIS A 174 5.18 -3.49 -0.81
C HIS A 174 5.00 -5.01 -0.79
N ASN A 175 5.53 -5.69 -1.82
CA ASN A 175 5.28 -7.12 -1.98
C ASN A 175 5.93 -7.93 -0.85
N ASN A 176 7.13 -7.57 -0.42
CA ASN A 176 7.83 -8.27 0.65
C ASN A 176 7.26 -8.01 2.04
N LEU A 177 6.76 -6.80 2.35
CA LEU A 177 6.03 -6.57 3.59
C LEU A 177 4.71 -7.35 3.62
N ALA A 178 3.97 -7.37 2.51
CA ALA A 178 2.75 -8.14 2.40
C ALA A 178 3.02 -9.65 2.51
N TYR A 179 4.14 -10.14 1.93
CA TYR A 179 4.56 -11.54 1.99
C TYR A 179 4.98 -11.96 3.40
N LEU A 180 5.74 -11.13 4.10
CA LEU A 180 6.24 -11.45 5.43
C LEU A 180 5.12 -11.63 6.46
N GLN A 181 3.96 -10.96 6.28
CA GLN A 181 2.86 -11.03 7.24
C GLN A 181 3.34 -10.79 8.69
N TYR A 182 4.06 -9.69 8.89
CA TYR A 182 4.76 -9.39 10.15
C TYR A 182 3.81 -9.16 11.32
N PHE A 183 2.61 -8.63 11.07
CA PHE A 183 1.59 -8.33 12.06
C PHE A 183 0.47 -9.39 12.08
N VAL A 184 -0.37 -9.36 13.11
CA VAL A 184 -1.52 -10.28 13.22
C VAL A 184 -2.56 -10.04 12.14
N ASP A 185 -2.75 -8.78 11.72
CA ASP A 185 -3.65 -8.34 10.66
C ASP A 185 -3.15 -7.03 10.03
N VAL A 186 -3.89 -6.44 9.10
CA VAL A 186 -3.62 -5.13 8.47
C VAL A 186 -2.31 -5.09 7.66
N ASN A 187 -1.69 -6.23 7.37
CA ASN A 187 -0.39 -6.32 6.67
C ASN A 187 -0.42 -5.71 5.28
N LYS A 188 -1.45 -6.00 4.46
CA LYS A 188 -1.56 -5.48 3.10
C LYS A 188 -1.84 -3.97 3.07
N GLN A 189 -2.64 -3.46 4.01
CA GLN A 189 -2.88 -2.01 4.15
C GLN A 189 -1.58 -1.29 4.53
N THR A 190 -0.81 -1.86 5.47
CA THR A 190 0.51 -1.36 5.87
C THR A 190 1.45 -1.34 4.68
N ALA A 191 1.52 -2.42 3.90
CA ALA A 191 2.36 -2.52 2.71
C ALA A 191 2.01 -1.46 1.65
N ARG A 192 0.72 -1.24 1.34
CA ARG A 192 0.27 -0.20 0.39
C ARG A 192 0.60 1.21 0.86
N THR A 193 0.47 1.46 2.15
CA THR A 193 0.82 2.76 2.73
C THR A 193 2.32 3.00 2.69
N MET A 194 3.13 1.99 3.00
CA MET A 194 4.59 2.04 2.94
C MET A 194 5.11 2.20 1.51
N LEU A 195 4.47 1.58 0.51
CA LEU A 195 4.75 1.80 -0.91
C LEU A 195 4.65 3.29 -1.25
N ASN A 196 3.55 3.93 -0.85
CA ASN A 196 3.32 5.35 -1.11
C ASN A 196 4.28 6.26 -0.34
N LEU A 197 4.66 5.90 0.87
CA LEU A 197 5.72 6.62 1.58
C LEU A 197 7.06 6.49 0.84
N SER A 198 7.41 5.31 0.35
CA SER A 198 8.64 5.09 -0.43
C SER A 198 8.66 5.94 -1.70
N LEU A 199 7.58 5.95 -2.48
CA LEU A 199 7.47 6.79 -3.68
C LEU A 199 7.63 8.27 -3.36
N LYS A 200 6.93 8.75 -2.31
CA LYS A 200 7.04 10.15 -1.85
C LYS A 200 8.47 10.51 -1.48
N CYS A 201 9.17 9.63 -0.79
CA CYS A 201 10.55 9.87 -0.34
C CYS A 201 11.55 10.00 -1.49
N ASP A 202 11.26 9.37 -2.60
CA ASP A 202 12.06 9.44 -3.83
C ASP A 202 11.47 10.47 -4.84
N ASP A 203 10.63 11.41 -4.37
CA ASP A 203 9.98 12.48 -5.17
C ASP A 203 9.17 11.92 -6.36
N LYS A 204 8.57 10.74 -6.21
CA LYS A 204 7.67 10.12 -7.18
C LYS A 204 6.21 10.31 -6.76
N MET A 205 5.33 10.46 -7.74
CA MET A 205 3.90 10.57 -7.49
C MET A 205 3.36 9.33 -6.76
N LEU A 206 2.43 9.53 -5.82
CA LEU A 206 1.79 8.44 -5.08
C LEU A 206 1.01 7.52 -6.02
N LEU A 207 1.00 6.22 -5.71
CA LEU A 207 0.22 5.23 -6.42
C LEU A 207 -1.22 5.21 -5.87
N ILE A 208 -2.18 5.61 -6.69
CA ILE A 208 -3.60 5.67 -6.30
C ILE A 208 -4.39 4.60 -7.07
N PRO A 209 -4.72 3.47 -6.44
CA PRO A 209 -5.49 2.42 -7.09
C PRO A 209 -6.92 2.89 -7.39
N LYS A 210 -7.53 2.27 -8.39
CA LYS A 210 -8.95 2.44 -8.75
C LYS A 210 -9.70 1.13 -8.60
N GLU A 211 -11.02 1.19 -8.43
CA GLU A 211 -11.86 0.00 -8.23
C GLU A 211 -11.69 -1.03 -9.36
N GLU A 212 -11.52 -0.57 -10.59
CA GLU A 212 -11.28 -1.42 -11.78
C GLU A 212 -9.98 -2.23 -11.70
N HIS A 213 -9.03 -1.84 -10.84
CA HIS A 213 -7.74 -2.54 -10.67
C HIS A 213 -7.70 -3.49 -9.47
N ILE A 214 -8.79 -3.62 -8.70
CA ILE A 214 -8.82 -4.43 -7.46
C ILE A 214 -8.49 -5.90 -7.74
N SER A 215 -9.11 -6.50 -8.76
CA SER A 215 -8.84 -7.89 -9.13
C SER A 215 -7.36 -8.10 -9.47
N LEU A 216 -6.79 -7.21 -10.30
CA LEU A 216 -5.38 -7.29 -10.69
C LEU A 216 -4.44 -7.14 -9.49
N TYR A 217 -4.77 -6.28 -8.54
CA TYR A 217 -4.03 -6.15 -7.28
C TYR A 217 -4.02 -7.46 -6.48
N ILE A 218 -5.21 -8.06 -6.30
CA ILE A 218 -5.35 -9.32 -5.55
C ILE A 218 -4.57 -10.44 -6.25
N ASP A 219 -4.73 -10.57 -7.56
CA ASP A 219 -4.02 -11.55 -8.37
C ASP A 219 -2.49 -11.37 -8.30
N GLY A 220 -2.02 -10.10 -8.26
CA GLY A 220 -0.59 -9.80 -8.16
C GLY A 220 0.00 -10.18 -6.79
N ILE A 221 -0.74 -9.96 -5.72
CA ILE A 221 -0.33 -10.39 -4.37
C ILE A 221 -0.29 -11.91 -4.26
N LEU A 222 -1.31 -12.61 -4.77
CA LEU A 222 -1.37 -14.07 -4.74
C LEU A 222 -0.26 -14.70 -5.62
N GLU A 223 -0.04 -14.17 -6.83
CA GLU A 223 1.08 -14.59 -7.69
C GLU A 223 2.43 -14.47 -6.96
N TYR A 224 2.66 -13.33 -6.28
CA TYR A 224 3.88 -13.11 -5.52
C TYR A 224 4.03 -14.09 -4.35
N TYR A 225 2.96 -14.35 -3.61
CA TYR A 225 2.99 -15.29 -2.48
C TYR A 225 3.35 -16.71 -2.91
N GLU A 226 2.95 -17.10 -4.09
CA GLU A 226 3.14 -18.47 -4.62
C GLU A 226 4.47 -18.66 -5.36
N SER A 227 4.98 -17.60 -6.00
CA SER A 227 6.11 -17.73 -6.94
C SER A 227 7.25 -16.73 -6.75
N GLY A 228 7.06 -15.68 -5.97
CA GLY A 228 8.01 -14.56 -5.87
C GLY A 228 8.07 -13.70 -7.14
N VAL A 229 7.14 -13.89 -8.10
CA VAL A 229 7.12 -13.19 -9.39
C VAL A 229 6.29 -11.91 -9.28
N TYR A 230 6.75 -10.85 -9.94
CA TYR A 230 6.12 -9.53 -9.90
C TYR A 230 5.23 -9.21 -11.11
N THR A 231 4.92 -10.15 -12.01
CA THR A 231 4.30 -9.86 -13.31
C THR A 231 3.00 -9.06 -13.15
N LYS A 232 2.04 -9.57 -12.41
CA LYS A 232 0.75 -8.89 -12.20
C LYS A 232 0.86 -7.67 -11.29
N SER A 233 1.76 -7.70 -10.29
CA SER A 233 2.03 -6.54 -9.43
C SER A 233 2.60 -5.37 -10.23
N LYS A 234 3.50 -5.61 -11.20
CA LYS A 234 4.01 -4.60 -12.12
C LYS A 234 2.90 -4.04 -13.02
N GLU A 235 2.11 -4.93 -13.61
CA GLU A 235 0.98 -4.54 -14.45
C GLU A 235 0.01 -3.63 -13.68
N PHE A 236 -0.36 -4.02 -12.46
CA PHE A 236 -1.18 -3.19 -11.57
C PHE A 236 -0.55 -1.81 -11.34
N PHE A 237 0.75 -1.77 -11.04
CA PHE A 237 1.49 -0.55 -10.77
C PHE A 237 1.46 0.41 -11.96
N ILE A 238 1.79 -0.08 -13.16
CA ILE A 238 1.78 0.70 -14.40
C ILE A 238 0.38 1.22 -14.72
N ARG A 239 -0.64 0.36 -14.68
CA ARG A 239 -2.04 0.75 -14.96
C ARG A 239 -2.57 1.83 -14.00
N CYS A 240 -2.17 1.79 -12.73
CA CYS A 240 -2.52 2.86 -11.80
C CYS A 240 -1.93 4.21 -12.22
N TYR A 241 -0.67 4.25 -12.64
CA TYR A 241 -0.03 5.47 -13.13
C TYR A 241 -0.64 5.97 -14.44
N GLU A 242 -0.88 5.10 -15.40
CA GLU A 242 -1.55 5.44 -16.68
C GLU A 242 -2.93 6.05 -16.44
N LYS A 243 -3.71 5.47 -15.54
CA LYS A 243 -5.03 5.99 -15.17
C LYS A 243 -4.96 7.36 -14.51
N MET A 244 -4.00 7.59 -13.65
CA MET A 244 -3.78 8.89 -13.00
C MET A 244 -3.39 9.96 -14.03
N ASP A 245 -2.48 9.66 -14.95
CA ASP A 245 -2.06 10.56 -16.01
C ASP A 245 -3.25 10.96 -16.90
N SER A 246 -4.09 9.99 -17.31
CA SER A 246 -5.29 10.27 -18.11
C SER A 246 -6.26 11.21 -17.39
N LEU A 247 -6.54 10.96 -16.10
CA LEU A 247 -7.47 11.78 -15.31
C LEU A 247 -6.98 13.22 -15.12
N ILE A 248 -5.67 13.42 -14.96
CA ILE A 248 -5.09 14.77 -14.82
C ILE A 248 -5.10 15.51 -16.16
N ARG A 249 -4.79 14.81 -17.25
CA ARG A 249 -4.88 15.41 -18.61
C ARG A 249 -6.30 15.81 -18.96
N GLU A 250 -7.31 14.98 -18.68
CA GLU A 250 -8.71 15.29 -18.88
C GLU A 250 -9.13 16.54 -18.09
N ALA A 251 -8.72 16.62 -16.81
CA ALA A 251 -9.00 17.78 -15.97
C ALA A 251 -8.35 19.08 -16.46
N ASN A 252 -7.19 18.99 -17.12
CA ASN A 252 -6.48 20.15 -17.67
C ASN A 252 -7.05 20.59 -19.04
N ASN A 253 -7.55 19.65 -19.85
CA ASN A 253 -8.12 19.93 -21.18
C ASN A 253 -9.58 20.38 -21.13
N GLY A 254 -10.28 20.17 -20.00
CA GLY A 254 -11.67 20.60 -19.78
C GLY A 254 -11.81 22.02 -19.21
N LYS A 255 -10.70 22.74 -19.13
CA LYS A 255 -10.64 24.19 -18.81
C LYS A 255 -10.44 24.98 -20.09
#